data_e84673330731e129ad2a4d839e323b5f
#
_entry.id   e84673330731e129ad2a4d839e323b5f
#
_cell.length_a   1.000
_cell.length_b   1.000
_cell.length_c   1.000
_cell.angle_alpha   90.00
_cell.angle_beta   90.00
_cell.angle_gamma   90.00
#
_symmetry.space_group_name_H-M   'P 1'
#
loop_
_entity.id
_entity.type
_entity.pdbx_description
1 polymer ?
#
loop_
_entity_poly.entity_id
_entity_poly.type
_entity_poly.pdbx_seq_one_letter_code
_entity_poly.pdbx_strand_id
1 'polypeptide(L)'
;VSIDGCIADSRGGYDAFLIEGDHNAVIFGEYADALPGHVQRAVGIQSTNTTFDTVIMGWNTLIPALDAGITSPYPHLRQVVASRREREVDAAVALTNDPVATVRALKQEDGADIWLCGGGELAGALLPEIDRLVLKRHPVALGSGIRLFGEAAPAEYPFTRTRVREFGSGVAIEEYDRRVS
;
A
#
# COMPACT_ATOMS: atom_id res chain seq x y z
N VAL A 1 -9.23 2.12 3.27
CA VAL A 1 -10.28 1.37 2.58
C VAL A 1 -11.64 1.83 3.10
N SER A 2 -12.69 1.87 2.26
CA SER A 2 -14.06 2.14 2.65
C SER A 2 -14.70 0.98 3.43
N ILE A 3 -15.86 1.20 4.07
CA ILE A 3 -16.61 0.15 4.78
C ILE A 3 -16.95 -1.02 3.84
N ASP A 4 -17.27 -0.72 2.57
CA ASP A 4 -17.64 -1.68 1.54
C ASP A 4 -16.46 -2.21 0.71
N GLY A 5 -15.21 -1.99 1.18
CA GLY A 5 -14.01 -2.65 0.67
C GLY A 5 -13.41 -2.02 -0.59
N CYS A 6 -13.67 -0.75 -0.86
CA CYS A 6 -13.06 -0.02 -1.97
C CYS A 6 -11.86 0.81 -1.50
N ILE A 7 -10.83 0.93 -2.34
CA ILE A 7 -9.64 1.76 -2.12
C ILE A 7 -9.69 3.10 -2.87
N ALA A 8 -10.62 3.24 -3.80
CA ALA A 8 -10.87 4.44 -4.58
C ALA A 8 -12.28 4.36 -5.19
N ASP A 9 -12.80 5.48 -5.67
CA ASP A 9 -14.01 5.50 -6.48
C ASP A 9 -13.80 4.85 -7.87
N SER A 10 -14.82 4.79 -8.69
CA SER A 10 -14.77 4.17 -10.03
C SER A 10 -13.85 4.92 -11.00
N ARG A 11 -13.44 6.14 -10.71
CA ARG A 11 -12.52 6.96 -11.50
C ARG A 11 -11.10 7.00 -10.92
N GLY A 12 -10.86 6.29 -9.79
CA GLY A 12 -9.59 6.27 -9.09
C GLY A 12 -9.41 7.41 -8.07
N GLY A 13 -10.46 8.21 -7.83
CA GLY A 13 -10.45 9.28 -6.82
C GLY A 13 -10.49 8.71 -5.39
N TYR A 14 -9.79 9.35 -4.47
CA TYR A 14 -9.73 8.97 -3.06
C TYR A 14 -10.08 10.11 -2.09
N ASP A 15 -10.68 11.19 -2.60
CA ASP A 15 -11.03 12.39 -1.82
C ASP A 15 -12.06 12.12 -0.70
N ALA A 16 -12.82 11.02 -0.81
CA ALA A 16 -13.74 10.58 0.22
C ALA A 16 -13.05 10.04 1.48
N PHE A 17 -11.75 9.78 1.42
CA PHE A 17 -10.99 9.24 2.54
C PHE A 17 -10.35 10.37 3.36
N LEU A 18 -10.43 10.25 4.69
CA LEU A 18 -9.84 11.23 5.60
C LEU A 18 -8.31 11.19 5.50
N ILE A 19 -7.71 12.32 5.11
CA ILE A 19 -6.26 12.51 5.07
C ILE A 19 -5.74 12.93 6.45
N GLU A 20 -6.52 13.74 7.17
CA GLU A 20 -6.18 14.26 8.50
C GLU A 20 -7.01 13.61 9.58
N GLY A 21 -6.46 13.51 10.78
CA GLY A 21 -7.12 12.99 11.96
C GLY A 21 -6.15 12.38 12.97
N ASP A 22 -6.68 12.02 14.13
CA ASP A 22 -5.94 11.42 15.24
C ASP A 22 -5.29 10.07 14.90
N HIS A 23 -5.80 9.36 13.89
CA HIS A 23 -5.21 8.15 13.34
C HIS A 23 -3.82 8.37 12.71
N ASN A 24 -3.47 9.60 12.34
CA ASN A 24 -2.17 9.92 11.74
C ASN A 24 -1.01 9.70 12.73
N ALA A 25 -1.25 9.79 14.04
CA ALA A 25 -0.23 9.50 15.03
C ALA A 25 0.35 8.07 14.88
N VAL A 26 -0.49 7.11 14.53
CA VAL A 26 -0.07 5.74 14.26
C VAL A 26 0.70 5.63 12.93
N ILE A 27 0.20 6.27 11.88
CA ILE A 27 0.86 6.25 10.57
C ILE A 27 2.25 6.89 10.66
N PHE A 28 2.35 8.02 11.34
CA PHE A 28 3.62 8.76 11.49
C PHE A 28 4.58 8.08 12.46
N GLY A 29 4.08 7.34 13.45
CA GLY A 29 4.91 6.65 14.44
C GLY A 29 5.34 5.24 14.01
N GLU A 30 4.40 4.42 13.56
CA GLU A 30 4.66 3.00 13.31
C GLU A 30 4.89 2.67 11.82
N TYR A 31 4.36 3.51 10.92
CA TYR A 31 4.39 3.28 9.46
C TYR A 31 4.99 4.48 8.71
N ALA A 32 5.92 5.20 9.33
CA ALA A 32 6.58 6.36 8.73
C ALA A 32 7.27 6.01 7.40
N ASP A 33 7.80 4.79 7.29
CA ASP A 33 8.45 4.28 6.08
C ASP A 33 7.49 4.22 4.88
N ALA A 34 6.18 4.08 5.12
CA ALA A 34 5.16 4.10 4.07
C ALA A 34 4.74 5.51 3.62
N LEU A 35 5.33 6.57 4.18
CA LEU A 35 5.08 7.93 3.74
C LEU A 35 6.00 8.31 2.57
N PRO A 36 5.47 8.93 1.50
CA PRO A 36 6.31 9.48 0.44
C PRO A 36 7.31 10.50 0.99
N GLY A 37 8.52 10.56 0.42
CA GLY A 37 9.59 11.42 0.93
C GLY A 37 9.23 12.91 0.96
N HIS A 38 8.38 13.40 0.06
CA HIS A 38 7.89 14.79 0.11
C HIS A 38 6.92 15.02 1.28
N VAL A 39 6.10 14.01 1.63
CA VAL A 39 5.20 14.07 2.79
C VAL A 39 6.03 14.04 4.07
N GLN A 40 7.00 13.14 4.19
CA GLN A 40 7.90 13.08 5.36
C GLN A 40 8.54 14.43 5.63
N ARG A 41 9.06 15.10 4.59
CA ARG A 41 9.65 16.45 4.71
C ARG A 41 8.61 17.50 5.15
N ALA A 42 7.40 17.43 4.62
CA ALA A 42 6.34 18.40 4.94
C ALA A 42 5.87 18.29 6.40
N VAL A 43 5.85 17.06 6.96
CA VAL A 43 5.41 16.83 8.36
C VAL A 43 6.58 16.74 9.35
N GLY A 44 7.83 16.92 8.88
CA GLY A 44 9.02 16.92 9.73
C GLY A 44 9.40 15.54 10.29
N ILE A 45 9.03 14.46 9.59
CA ILE A 45 9.33 13.07 9.96
C ILE A 45 10.47 12.58 9.09
N GLN A 46 11.35 11.77 9.68
CA GLN A 46 12.39 11.03 8.96
C GLN A 46 12.18 9.54 9.17
N SER A 47 12.02 8.82 8.07
CA SER A 47 11.95 7.37 8.05
C SER A 47 13.27 6.75 8.52
N THR A 48 13.19 5.62 9.21
CA THR A 48 14.35 4.84 9.67
C THR A 48 14.49 3.52 8.89
N ASN A 49 13.55 3.19 8.01
CA ASN A 49 13.48 1.96 7.21
C ASN A 49 13.56 0.69 8.07
N THR A 50 12.99 0.75 9.26
CA THR A 50 12.97 -0.38 10.20
C THR A 50 11.74 -1.25 10.05
N THR A 51 10.66 -0.67 9.53
CA THR A 51 9.42 -1.40 9.23
C THR A 51 9.43 -1.92 7.80
N PHE A 52 9.77 -1.05 6.84
CA PHE A 52 9.85 -1.39 5.43
C PHE A 52 11.18 -0.91 4.85
N ASP A 53 11.78 -1.72 3.98
CA ASP A 53 12.93 -1.34 3.17
C ASP A 53 12.61 -1.33 1.67
N THR A 54 11.51 -1.95 1.28
CA THR A 54 11.07 -2.10 -0.10
C THR A 54 9.61 -1.71 -0.24
N VAL A 55 9.27 -1.01 -1.33
CA VAL A 55 7.88 -0.75 -1.73
C VAL A 55 7.62 -1.35 -3.11
N ILE A 56 6.46 -2.04 -3.24
CA ILE A 56 5.93 -2.45 -4.54
C ILE A 56 4.60 -1.77 -4.80
N MET A 57 4.42 -1.21 -6.00
CA MET A 57 3.20 -0.52 -6.41
C MET A 57 2.88 -0.80 -7.88
N GLY A 58 1.60 -0.73 -8.22
CA GLY A 58 1.17 -0.78 -9.61
C GLY A 58 1.44 0.55 -10.34
N TRP A 59 1.56 0.51 -11.67
CA TRP A 59 1.76 1.70 -12.48
C TRP A 59 0.76 2.82 -12.18
N ASN A 60 -0.53 2.49 -12.09
CA ASN A 60 -1.57 3.49 -11.83
C ASN A 60 -1.45 4.13 -10.43
N THR A 61 -0.82 3.46 -9.48
CA THR A 61 -0.54 3.99 -8.14
C THR A 61 0.62 5.01 -8.17
N LEU A 62 1.53 4.89 -9.14
CA LEU A 62 2.63 5.84 -9.34
C LEU A 62 2.16 7.12 -10.06
N ILE A 63 1.13 7.07 -10.92
CA ILE A 63 0.69 8.19 -11.77
C ILE A 63 0.50 9.49 -10.97
N PRO A 64 -0.21 9.54 -9.81
CA PRO A 64 -0.39 10.79 -9.08
C PRO A 64 0.93 11.47 -8.67
N ALA A 65 1.97 10.69 -8.38
CA ALA A 65 3.30 11.24 -8.09
C ALA A 65 3.95 11.81 -9.37
N LEU A 66 3.85 11.09 -10.50
CA LEU A 66 4.37 11.56 -11.79
C LEU A 66 3.69 12.86 -12.24
N ASP A 67 2.37 12.96 -12.08
CA ASP A 67 1.58 14.16 -12.42
C ASP A 67 2.00 15.35 -11.54
N ALA A 68 2.48 15.10 -10.33
CA ALA A 68 3.07 16.10 -9.42
C ALA A 68 4.56 16.35 -9.69
N GLY A 69 5.16 15.76 -10.74
CA GLY A 69 6.59 15.90 -11.06
C GLY A 69 7.52 15.09 -10.16
N ILE A 70 7.00 14.13 -9.41
CA ILE A 70 7.77 13.28 -8.48
C ILE A 70 8.00 11.92 -9.13
N THR A 71 9.21 11.68 -9.65
CA THR A 71 9.56 10.45 -10.36
C THR A 71 9.96 9.29 -9.45
N SER A 72 10.40 9.60 -8.22
CA SER A 72 10.81 8.66 -7.17
C SER A 72 10.16 9.03 -5.83
N PRO A 73 8.90 8.63 -5.59
CA PRO A 73 8.14 9.08 -4.42
C PRO A 73 8.67 8.54 -3.09
N TYR A 74 9.37 7.41 -3.07
CA TYR A 74 9.90 6.76 -1.87
C TYR A 74 11.43 6.59 -1.94
N PRO A 75 12.22 7.69 -2.00
CA PRO A 75 13.66 7.61 -2.23
C PRO A 75 14.44 6.93 -1.10
N HIS A 76 13.82 6.71 0.03
CA HIS A 76 14.35 5.99 1.19
C HIS A 76 14.13 4.47 1.11
N LEU A 77 13.33 3.98 0.17
CA LEU A 77 13.03 2.56 -0.03
C LEU A 77 13.54 2.08 -1.39
N ARG A 78 13.78 0.78 -1.51
CA ARG A 78 13.87 0.11 -2.81
C ARG A 78 12.49 0.17 -3.46
N GLN A 79 12.38 0.75 -4.65
CA GLN A 79 11.10 0.97 -5.31
C GLN A 79 10.93 0.01 -6.48
N VAL A 80 9.80 -0.71 -6.51
CA VAL A 80 9.42 -1.62 -7.59
C VAL A 80 8.05 -1.20 -8.11
N VAL A 81 7.95 -1.01 -9.43
CA VAL A 81 6.70 -0.70 -10.11
C VAL A 81 6.28 -1.85 -11.00
N ALA A 82 5.10 -2.39 -10.76
CA ALA A 82 4.52 -3.44 -11.58
C ALA A 82 3.77 -2.85 -12.78
N SER A 83 4.13 -3.26 -13.99
CA SER A 83 3.48 -2.85 -15.23
C SER A 83 3.51 -3.95 -16.27
N ARG A 84 2.37 -4.18 -16.94
CA ARG A 84 2.25 -5.11 -18.08
C ARG A 84 2.86 -4.55 -19.38
N ARG A 85 3.23 -3.27 -19.39
CA ARG A 85 3.82 -2.58 -20.55
C ARG A 85 5.18 -2.03 -20.15
N GLU A 86 6.08 -1.92 -21.10
CA GLU A 86 7.29 -1.13 -20.93
C GLU A 86 6.95 0.32 -20.60
N ARG A 87 7.68 0.91 -19.67
CA ARG A 87 7.53 2.28 -19.18
C ARG A 87 8.89 2.89 -18.95
N GLU A 88 8.99 4.17 -19.21
CA GLU A 88 10.11 4.94 -18.72
C GLU A 88 9.88 5.29 -17.25
N VAL A 89 10.83 4.96 -16.41
CA VAL A 89 10.82 5.24 -14.96
C VAL A 89 12.15 5.87 -14.56
N ASP A 90 12.17 6.50 -13.39
CA ASP A 90 13.40 7.00 -12.78
C ASP A 90 14.40 5.85 -12.59
N ALA A 91 15.69 6.16 -12.68
CA ALA A 91 16.76 5.18 -12.50
C ALA A 91 16.76 4.52 -11.10
N ALA A 92 16.16 5.17 -10.10
CA ALA A 92 15.98 4.64 -8.76
C ALA A 92 14.76 3.71 -8.62
N VAL A 93 14.00 3.48 -9.70
CA VAL A 93 12.77 2.68 -9.70
C VAL A 93 12.97 1.46 -10.60
N ALA A 94 12.80 0.27 -10.05
CA ALA A 94 12.79 -0.97 -10.82
C ALA A 94 11.41 -1.21 -11.45
N LEU A 95 11.38 -1.69 -12.69
CA LEU A 95 10.15 -2.09 -13.37
C LEU A 95 10.05 -3.63 -13.40
N THR A 96 8.85 -4.16 -13.14
CA THR A 96 8.58 -5.58 -13.29
C THR A 96 7.27 -5.85 -14.05
N ASN A 97 7.26 -6.88 -14.88
CA ASN A 97 6.06 -7.42 -15.49
C ASN A 97 5.56 -8.72 -14.83
N ASP A 98 6.35 -9.27 -13.89
CA ASP A 98 5.98 -10.41 -13.05
C ASP A 98 6.15 -10.06 -11.56
N PRO A 99 5.14 -9.40 -10.96
CA PRO A 99 5.22 -8.98 -9.57
C PRO A 99 5.27 -10.15 -8.59
N VAL A 100 4.69 -11.30 -8.93
CA VAL A 100 4.69 -12.49 -8.06
C VAL A 100 6.10 -13.07 -7.96
N ALA A 101 6.76 -13.32 -9.08
CA ALA A 101 8.14 -13.80 -9.08
C ALA A 101 9.08 -12.79 -8.41
N THR A 102 8.85 -11.48 -8.63
CA THR A 102 9.64 -10.42 -8.01
C THR A 102 9.51 -10.44 -6.49
N VAL A 103 8.28 -10.48 -5.95
CA VAL A 103 8.06 -10.53 -4.49
C VAL A 103 8.65 -11.80 -3.88
N ARG A 104 8.49 -12.96 -4.54
CA ARG A 104 9.09 -14.20 -4.07
C ARG A 104 10.62 -14.14 -4.00
N ALA A 105 11.26 -13.50 -4.98
CA ALA A 105 12.70 -13.31 -4.97
C ALA A 105 13.11 -12.36 -3.82
N LEU A 106 12.41 -11.24 -3.65
CA LEU A 106 12.66 -10.29 -2.57
C LEU A 106 12.51 -10.90 -1.18
N LYS A 107 11.53 -11.79 -0.99
CA LYS A 107 11.33 -12.52 0.26
C LYS A 107 12.46 -13.51 0.62
N GLN A 108 13.38 -13.79 -0.29
CA GLN A 108 14.57 -14.61 -0.02
C GLN A 108 15.78 -13.77 0.41
N GLU A 109 15.68 -12.45 0.29
CA GLU A 109 16.71 -11.52 0.73
C GLU A 109 16.53 -11.20 2.22
N ASP A 110 17.63 -10.97 2.94
CA ASP A 110 17.58 -10.44 4.30
C ASP A 110 17.18 -8.95 4.25
N GLY A 111 16.26 -8.54 5.11
CA GLY A 111 15.80 -7.15 5.15
C GLY A 111 14.61 -6.93 6.06
N ALA A 112 14.01 -5.74 5.96
CA ALA A 112 12.73 -5.42 6.58
C ALA A 112 11.56 -5.89 5.70
N ASP A 113 10.32 -5.54 6.09
CA ASP A 113 9.14 -5.96 5.35
C ASP A 113 9.03 -5.26 3.97
N ILE A 114 8.40 -5.94 3.02
CA ILE A 114 8.03 -5.39 1.71
C ILE A 114 6.64 -4.75 1.82
N TRP A 115 6.55 -3.45 1.58
CA TRP A 115 5.27 -2.74 1.61
C TRP A 115 4.56 -2.79 0.25
N LEU A 116 3.38 -3.40 0.23
CA LEU A 116 2.47 -3.33 -0.91
C LEU A 116 1.65 -2.02 -0.82
N CYS A 117 2.07 -1.00 -1.56
CA CYS A 117 1.38 0.30 -1.62
C CYS A 117 0.02 0.22 -2.33
N GLY A 118 -0.12 -0.69 -3.29
CA GLY A 118 -1.36 -0.88 -4.05
C GLY A 118 -1.12 -0.81 -5.58
N GLY A 119 -2.10 -0.74 -6.51
CA GLY A 119 -3.56 -0.74 -6.31
C GLY A 119 -4.17 -2.13 -6.28
N GLY A 120 -5.51 -2.15 -6.43
CA GLY A 120 -6.31 -3.36 -6.22
C GLY A 120 -5.94 -4.54 -7.13
N GLU A 121 -5.65 -4.31 -8.42
CA GLU A 121 -5.23 -5.40 -9.33
C GLU A 121 -3.92 -6.05 -8.86
N LEU A 122 -2.93 -5.24 -8.44
CA LEU A 122 -1.68 -5.75 -7.93
C LEU A 122 -1.88 -6.46 -6.59
N ALA A 123 -2.70 -5.90 -5.70
CA ALA A 123 -3.01 -6.53 -4.42
C ALA A 123 -3.73 -7.87 -4.61
N GLY A 124 -4.62 -7.98 -5.59
CA GLY A 124 -5.27 -9.23 -5.95
C GLY A 124 -4.28 -10.28 -6.50
N ALA A 125 -3.38 -9.87 -7.39
CA ALA A 125 -2.34 -10.75 -7.93
C ALA A 125 -1.36 -11.25 -6.87
N LEU A 126 -1.04 -10.40 -5.88
CA LEU A 126 -0.13 -10.71 -4.78
C LEU A 126 -0.83 -11.30 -3.55
N LEU A 127 -2.15 -11.48 -3.56
CA LEU A 127 -2.88 -11.99 -2.41
C LEU A 127 -2.33 -13.31 -1.84
N PRO A 128 -1.83 -14.27 -2.66
CA PRO A 128 -1.15 -15.46 -2.16
C PRO A 128 0.14 -15.18 -1.37
N GLU A 129 0.79 -14.06 -1.63
CA GLU A 129 2.08 -13.69 -1.07
C GLU A 129 1.97 -12.72 0.13
N ILE A 130 0.77 -12.21 0.43
CA ILE A 130 0.57 -11.29 1.55
C ILE A 130 0.60 -12.06 2.87
N ASP A 131 1.51 -11.69 3.77
CA ASP A 131 1.64 -12.28 5.11
C ASP A 131 0.86 -11.49 6.15
N ARG A 132 0.82 -10.17 6.01
CA ARG A 132 0.12 -9.26 6.92
C ARG A 132 -0.70 -8.23 6.14
N LEU A 133 -1.89 -7.90 6.66
CA LEU A 133 -2.71 -6.79 6.20
C LEU A 133 -2.78 -5.73 7.29
N VAL A 134 -2.52 -4.48 6.92
CA VAL A 134 -2.77 -3.31 7.75
C VAL A 134 -3.77 -2.44 7.01
N LEU A 135 -5.01 -2.42 7.47
CA LEU A 135 -6.10 -1.74 6.80
C LEU A 135 -6.51 -0.48 7.56
N LYS A 136 -6.28 0.69 6.96
CA LYS A 136 -6.88 1.95 7.43
C LYS A 136 -8.30 2.02 6.89
N ARG A 137 -9.29 1.67 7.73
CA ARG A 137 -10.71 1.67 7.37
C ARG A 137 -11.34 3.02 7.67
N HIS A 138 -11.89 3.65 6.66
CA HIS A 138 -12.60 4.92 6.78
C HIS A 138 -14.09 4.70 6.96
N PRO A 139 -14.77 5.56 7.74
CA PRO A 139 -16.21 5.45 8.01
C PRO A 139 -17.05 5.96 6.82
N VAL A 140 -16.79 5.44 5.62
CA VAL A 140 -17.47 5.82 4.37
C VAL A 140 -17.74 4.59 3.54
N ALA A 141 -18.91 4.53 2.91
CA ALA A 141 -19.25 3.56 1.86
C ALA A 141 -19.26 4.27 0.51
N LEU A 142 -18.63 3.70 -0.49
CA LEU A 142 -18.57 4.25 -1.85
C LEU A 142 -19.66 3.69 -2.78
N GLY A 143 -20.24 2.54 -2.42
CA GLY A 143 -21.25 1.82 -3.23
C GLY A 143 -20.66 1.14 -4.46
N SER A 144 -19.75 1.80 -5.15
CA SER A 144 -18.97 1.25 -6.27
C SER A 144 -17.58 1.88 -6.29
N GLY A 145 -16.58 1.15 -6.81
CA GLY A 145 -15.21 1.65 -6.87
C GLY A 145 -14.20 0.56 -7.12
N ILE A 146 -12.93 0.92 -7.00
CA ILE A 146 -11.80 -0.01 -7.12
C ILE A 146 -11.72 -0.83 -5.82
N ARG A 147 -11.91 -2.12 -5.94
CA ARG A 147 -11.86 -3.06 -4.80
C ARG A 147 -10.43 -3.20 -4.27
N LEU A 148 -10.31 -3.46 -2.95
CA LEU A 148 -9.03 -3.68 -2.27
C LEU A 148 -8.15 -4.74 -2.96
N PHE A 149 -8.75 -5.84 -3.39
CA PHE A 149 -8.05 -6.93 -4.11
C PHE A 149 -8.47 -7.03 -5.58
N GLY A 150 -8.99 -5.94 -6.17
CA GLY A 150 -9.43 -5.94 -7.56
C GLY A 150 -10.42 -7.07 -7.85
N GLU A 151 -10.21 -7.74 -8.99
CA GLU A 151 -10.95 -8.93 -9.42
C GLU A 151 -10.10 -10.21 -9.20
N ALA A 152 -9.59 -10.39 -7.97
CA ALA A 152 -8.85 -11.60 -7.64
C ALA A 152 -9.69 -12.86 -7.88
N ALA A 153 -9.05 -13.92 -8.36
CA ALA A 153 -9.72 -15.22 -8.53
C ALA A 153 -10.28 -15.72 -7.20
N PRO A 154 -11.46 -16.37 -7.21
CA PRO A 154 -12.04 -16.91 -6.00
C PRO A 154 -11.12 -17.94 -5.34
N ALA A 155 -10.64 -17.61 -4.15
CA ALA A 155 -9.83 -18.48 -3.31
C ALA A 155 -9.97 -18.03 -1.85
N GLU A 156 -9.74 -18.94 -0.92
CA GLU A 156 -9.79 -18.64 0.51
C GLU A 156 -8.36 -18.38 1.02
N TYR A 157 -8.21 -17.20 1.62
CA TYR A 157 -6.96 -16.79 2.27
C TYR A 157 -7.28 -16.42 3.71
N PRO A 158 -7.16 -17.36 4.66
CA PRO A 158 -7.53 -17.12 6.04
C PRO A 158 -6.52 -16.19 6.73
N PHE A 159 -7.05 -15.21 7.45
CA PHE A 159 -6.29 -14.29 8.30
C PHE A 159 -6.85 -14.30 9.72
N THR A 160 -6.00 -14.03 10.69
CA THR A 160 -6.40 -13.76 12.07
C THR A 160 -6.22 -12.27 12.33
N ARG A 161 -7.27 -11.60 12.81
CA ARG A 161 -7.13 -10.22 13.26
C ARG A 161 -6.34 -10.19 14.56
N THR A 162 -5.20 -9.51 14.52
CA THR A 162 -4.25 -9.43 15.64
C THR A 162 -4.39 -8.14 16.43
N ARG A 163 -4.83 -7.06 15.77
CA ARG A 163 -5.00 -5.75 16.42
C ARG A 163 -6.09 -4.93 15.77
N VAL A 164 -6.76 -4.10 16.56
CA VAL A 164 -7.63 -3.03 16.07
C VAL A 164 -7.43 -1.79 16.93
N ARG A 165 -7.39 -0.63 16.29
CA ARG A 165 -7.34 0.68 16.93
C ARG A 165 -8.40 1.56 16.32
N GLU A 166 -9.27 2.09 17.16
CA GLU A 166 -10.36 2.99 16.78
C GLU A 166 -9.99 4.42 17.17
N PHE A 167 -10.39 5.39 16.35
CA PHE A 167 -10.01 6.78 16.49
C PHE A 167 -11.26 7.68 16.53
N GLY A 168 -11.12 8.83 17.18
CA GLY A 168 -12.19 9.83 17.28
C GLY A 168 -12.65 10.35 15.92
N SER A 169 -11.81 10.29 14.89
CA SER A 169 -12.14 10.56 13.50
C SER A 169 -13.12 9.54 12.88
N GLY A 170 -13.41 8.43 13.57
CA GLY A 170 -14.17 7.29 13.04
C GLY A 170 -13.36 6.34 12.18
N VAL A 171 -12.08 6.63 11.93
CA VAL A 171 -11.15 5.71 11.26
C VAL A 171 -10.81 4.56 12.20
N ALA A 172 -10.65 3.35 11.66
CA ALA A 172 -10.05 2.23 12.36
C ALA A 172 -8.80 1.76 11.60
N ILE A 173 -7.76 1.38 12.35
CA ILE A 173 -6.61 0.65 11.81
C ILE A 173 -6.69 -0.78 12.32
N GLU A 174 -6.81 -1.71 11.39
CA GLU A 174 -6.99 -3.13 11.65
C GLU A 174 -5.79 -3.90 11.09
N GLU A 175 -5.21 -4.77 11.91
CA GLU A 175 -4.06 -5.59 11.56
C GLU A 175 -4.47 -7.07 11.56
N TYR A 176 -4.03 -7.78 10.52
CA TYR A 176 -4.35 -9.19 10.34
C TYR A 176 -3.09 -9.93 9.89
N ASP A 177 -2.80 -11.05 10.50
CA ASP A 177 -1.73 -11.96 10.09
C ASP A 177 -2.33 -13.18 9.36
N ARG A 178 -1.66 -13.60 8.28
CA ARG A 178 -2.04 -14.81 7.55
C ARG A 178 -1.96 -16.02 8.46
N ARG A 179 -2.98 -16.89 8.38
CA ARG A 179 -2.89 -18.22 8.99
C ARG A 179 -2.08 -19.11 8.06
N VAL A 180 -0.96 -19.61 8.58
CA VAL A 180 -0.25 -20.71 7.93
C VAL A 180 -0.98 -21.99 8.35
N SER A 181 -1.55 -22.70 7.37
CA SER A 181 -2.18 -24.01 7.59
C SER A 181 -1.13 -25.10 7.73
#